data_29d5828701d57b92baa521619ceaec8a
#
_entry.id   29d5828701d57b92baa521619ceaec8a
#
_cell.length_a   1.000
_cell.length_b   1.000
_cell.length_c   1.000
_cell.angle_alpha   90.00
_cell.angle_beta   90.00
_cell.angle_gamma   90.00
#
_symmetry.space_group_name_H-M   'P 1'
#
loop_
_entity.id
_entity.type
_entity.pdbx_description
1 polymer ?
#
loop_
_entity_poly.entity_id
_entity_poly.type
_entity_poly.pdbx_seq_one_letter_code
_entity_poly.pdbx_strand_id
1 'polypeptide(L)' 'EGKLEGKLEGKLEGKLEGKLEGIFSTLTLLLKNKFGTVPSEIETRIQHADVPTMQHWMVRLLTANSMEEVFQG' A
#
# COMPACT_ATOMS: atom_id res chain seq x y z
N GLU A 1 14.14 -24.02 0.52
CA GLU A 1 13.92 -22.65 0.12
C GLU A 1 13.33 -22.58 -1.27
N GLY A 2 13.91 -23.34 -2.19
CA GLY A 2 13.35 -23.40 -3.54
C GLY A 2 11.92 -23.85 -3.53
N LYS A 3 11.56 -24.69 -2.58
CA LYS A 3 10.19 -25.16 -2.48
C LYS A 3 9.24 -24.00 -2.21
N LEU A 4 9.65 -23.12 -1.32
CA LEU A 4 8.80 -21.97 -0.99
C LEU A 4 8.56 -21.12 -2.20
N GLU A 5 9.59 -20.93 -3.00
CA GLU A 5 9.44 -20.12 -4.20
C GLU A 5 8.46 -20.75 -5.16
N GLY A 6 8.58 -22.06 -5.36
CA GLY A 6 7.66 -22.74 -6.23
C GLY A 6 6.23 -22.62 -5.76
N LYS A 7 6.01 -22.76 -4.45
CA LYS A 7 4.68 -22.64 -3.92
C LYS A 7 4.14 -21.24 -4.11
N LEU A 8 5.02 -20.25 -3.93
CA LEU A 8 4.60 -18.88 -4.09
C LEU A 8 4.07 -18.62 -5.48
N GLU A 9 4.74 -19.17 -6.47
CA GLU A 9 4.27 -18.99 -7.84
C GLU A 9 2.90 -19.62 -8.05
N GLY A 10 2.72 -20.80 -7.49
CA GLY A 10 1.45 -21.47 -7.65
C GLY A 10 0.30 -20.74 -7.02
N LYS A 11 0.58 -19.98 -5.97
CA LYS A 11 -0.48 -19.27 -5.25
C LYS A 11 -0.48 -17.78 -5.55
N LEU A 12 0.15 -17.40 -6.61
CA LEU A 12 0.36 -15.99 -6.88
C LEU A 12 -0.94 -15.20 -6.90
N GLU A 13 -1.96 -15.72 -7.55
CA GLU A 13 -3.22 -15.00 -7.67
C GLU A 13 -3.84 -14.75 -6.31
N GLY A 14 -3.95 -15.79 -5.49
CA GLY A 14 -4.50 -15.62 -4.18
C GLY A 14 -3.68 -14.67 -3.33
N LYS A 15 -2.37 -14.75 -3.49
CA LYS A 15 -1.50 -13.89 -2.70
C LYS A 15 -1.58 -12.44 -3.12
N LEU A 16 -1.93 -12.18 -4.36
CA LEU A 16 -2.05 -10.80 -4.80
C LEU A 16 -3.14 -10.07 -4.03
N GLU A 17 -4.26 -10.72 -3.80
CA GLU A 17 -5.33 -10.10 -3.04
C GLU A 17 -4.89 -9.86 -1.60
N GLY A 18 -4.28 -10.85 -0.98
CA GLY A 18 -3.78 -10.67 0.37
C GLY A 18 -2.72 -9.59 0.44
N LYS A 19 -1.91 -9.50 -0.60
CA LYS A 19 -0.88 -8.49 -0.64
C LYS A 19 -1.47 -7.10 -0.72
N LEU A 20 -2.52 -6.95 -1.51
CA LEU A 20 -3.20 -5.66 -1.63
C LEU A 20 -3.73 -5.21 -0.28
N GLU A 21 -4.39 -6.11 0.44
CA GLU A 21 -4.91 -5.78 1.75
C GLU A 21 -3.79 -5.43 2.72
N GLY A 22 -2.71 -6.19 2.67
CA GLY A 22 -1.58 -5.94 3.55
C GLY A 22 -0.95 -4.59 3.29
N ILE A 23 -0.75 -4.26 2.02
CA ILE A 23 -0.17 -2.98 1.67
C ILE A 23 -1.12 -1.85 2.02
N PHE A 24 -2.41 -2.04 1.77
CA PHE A 24 -3.41 -1.04 2.11
C PHE A 24 -3.40 -0.76 3.60
N SER A 25 -3.40 -1.80 4.41
CA SER A 25 -3.38 -1.63 5.85
C SER A 25 -2.11 -0.92 6.31
N THR A 26 -0.98 -1.35 5.79
CA THR A 26 0.30 -0.76 6.16
C THR A 26 0.35 0.70 5.76
N LEU A 27 -0.06 1.00 4.53
CA LEU A 27 -0.03 2.37 4.04
C LEU A 27 -0.94 3.26 4.88
N THR A 28 -2.14 2.78 5.18
CA THR A 28 -3.08 3.53 5.99
C THR A 28 -2.50 3.77 7.38
N LEU A 29 -1.91 2.74 7.96
CA LEU A 29 -1.32 2.87 9.29
C LEU A 29 -0.19 3.89 9.29
N LEU A 30 0.67 3.85 8.29
CA LEU A 30 1.77 4.78 8.20
C LEU A 30 1.26 6.20 8.04
N LEU A 31 0.21 6.38 7.24
CA LEU A 31 -0.37 7.70 7.06
C LEU A 31 -0.93 8.23 8.37
N LYS A 32 -1.61 7.37 9.12
CA LYS A 32 -2.15 7.78 10.39
C LYS A 32 -1.04 8.16 11.38
N ASN A 33 0.02 7.38 11.38
CA ASN A 33 1.13 7.66 12.28
C ASN A 33 1.84 8.95 11.92
N LYS A 34 1.96 9.22 10.63
CA LYS A 34 2.70 10.38 10.19
C LYS A 34 1.85 11.65 10.26
N PHE A 35 0.60 11.57 9.85
CA PHE A 35 -0.26 12.74 9.75
C PHE A 35 -1.39 12.76 10.77
N GLY A 36 -1.58 11.68 11.50
CA GLY A 36 -2.57 11.62 12.55
C GLY A 36 -3.92 11.07 12.13
N THR A 37 -4.33 11.30 10.91
CA THR A 37 -5.63 10.85 10.45
C THR A 37 -5.60 10.67 8.95
N VAL A 38 -6.51 9.82 8.44
CA VAL A 38 -6.62 9.57 7.01
C VAL A 38 -8.06 9.88 6.61
N PRO A 39 -8.28 10.91 5.77
CA PRO A 39 -9.63 11.21 5.30
C PRO A 39 -10.24 10.08 4.50
N SER A 40 -11.57 10.01 4.50
CA SER A 40 -12.27 8.98 3.75
C SER A 40 -11.89 9.01 2.27
N GLU A 41 -11.73 10.19 1.72
CA GLU A 41 -11.36 10.33 0.32
C GLU A 41 -10.05 9.61 0.03
N ILE A 42 -9.10 9.78 0.92
CA ILE A 42 -7.79 9.17 0.73
C ILE A 42 -7.89 7.67 0.87
N GLU A 43 -8.65 7.19 1.86
CA GLU A 43 -8.85 5.76 2.02
C GLU A 43 -9.45 5.15 0.76
N THR A 44 -10.48 5.80 0.22
CA THR A 44 -11.12 5.31 -1.00
C THR A 44 -10.13 5.28 -2.15
N ARG A 45 -9.33 6.32 -2.26
CA ARG A 45 -8.33 6.39 -3.31
C ARG A 45 -7.35 5.22 -3.20
N ILE A 46 -6.91 4.93 -1.98
CA ILE A 46 -5.97 3.83 -1.77
C ILE A 46 -6.62 2.50 -2.09
N GLN A 47 -7.88 2.33 -1.70
CA GLN A 47 -8.58 1.07 -1.95
C GLN A 47 -8.68 0.76 -3.43
N HIS A 48 -8.76 1.78 -4.26
CA HIS A 48 -8.91 1.60 -5.70
C HIS A 48 -7.56 1.54 -6.42
N ALA A 49 -6.48 1.65 -5.68
CA ALA A 49 -5.14 1.63 -6.27
C ALA A 49 -4.63 0.19 -6.33
N ASP A 50 -3.73 -0.05 -7.28
CA ASP A 50 -3.10 -1.36 -7.37
C ASP A 50 -1.79 -1.34 -6.59
N VAL A 51 -1.15 -2.51 -6.53
CA VAL A 51 0.06 -2.67 -5.72
C VAL A 51 1.16 -1.67 -6.09
N PRO A 52 1.51 -1.54 -7.38
CA PRO A 52 2.58 -0.59 -7.73
C PRO A 52 2.27 0.84 -7.29
N THR A 53 1.02 1.24 -7.43
CA THR A 53 0.63 2.59 -7.03
C THR A 53 0.77 2.77 -5.53
N MET A 54 0.32 1.78 -4.76
CA MET A 54 0.43 1.86 -3.31
C MET A 54 1.89 1.91 -2.88
N GLN A 55 2.72 1.11 -3.52
CA GLN A 55 4.15 1.11 -3.20
C GLN A 55 4.77 2.47 -3.51
N HIS A 56 4.36 3.06 -4.60
CA HIS A 56 4.85 4.39 -4.96
C HIS A 56 4.50 5.40 -3.87
N TRP A 57 3.27 5.33 -3.40
CA TRP A 57 2.82 6.23 -2.35
C TRP A 57 3.60 6.00 -1.06
N MET A 58 3.89 4.74 -0.75
CA MET A 58 4.66 4.44 0.45
C MET A 58 6.04 5.07 0.40
N VAL A 59 6.67 5.02 -0.77
CA VAL A 59 7.99 5.64 -0.93
C VAL A 59 7.88 7.15 -0.78
N ARG A 60 6.88 7.74 -1.41
CA ARG A 60 6.69 9.18 -1.31
C ARG A 60 6.39 9.59 0.13
N LEU A 61 5.68 8.74 0.85
CA LEU A 61 5.35 9.02 2.24
C LEU A 61 6.60 9.26 3.08
N LEU A 62 7.67 8.56 2.77
CA LEU A 62 8.90 8.67 3.54
C LEU A 62 9.50 10.07 3.48
N THR A 63 9.32 10.77 2.38
CA THR A 63 9.88 12.09 2.19
C THR A 63 8.83 13.19 2.13
N ALA A 64 7.56 12.84 2.14
CA ALA A 64 6.49 13.82 2.04
C ALA A 64 6.32 14.56 3.35
N ASN A 65 6.03 15.83 3.27
CA ASN A 65 5.78 16.66 4.45
C ASN A 65 4.29 16.77 4.74
N SER A 66 3.45 16.43 3.78
CA SER A 66 2.01 16.49 3.96
C SER A 66 1.38 15.36 3.18
N MET A 67 0.12 15.07 3.53
CA MET A 67 -0.61 14.02 2.84
C MET A 67 -0.79 14.33 1.37
N GLU A 68 -0.97 15.60 1.05
CA GLU A 68 -1.11 15.99 -0.34
C GLU A 68 0.11 15.63 -1.15
N GLU A 69 1.29 15.79 -0.56
CA GLU A 69 2.53 15.48 -1.27
C GLU A 69 2.61 14.00 -1.60
N VAL A 70 2.06 13.16 -0.72
CA VAL A 70 2.09 11.73 -0.96
C VAL A 70 1.29 11.38 -2.23
N PHE A 71 0.14 11.99 -2.38
CA PHE A 71 -0.78 11.64 -3.47
C PHE A 71 -0.73 12.59 -4.64
N GLN A 72 0.17 13.51 -4.61
CA GLN A 72 0.33 14.47 -5.67
C GLN A 72 1.03 13.82 -6.86
N GLY A 73 0.53 14.03 -8.03
CA GLY A 73 1.14 13.58 -9.26
C GLY A 73 1.15 12.09 -9.45
#